data_54a21d5cbd04d16600d17791c55fe176
#
_entry.id   54a21d5cbd04d16600d17791c55fe176
#
_cell.length_a   1.000
_cell.length_b   1.000
_cell.length_c   1.000
_cell.angle_alpha   90.00
_cell.angle_beta   90.00
_cell.angle_gamma   90.00
#
_symmetry.space_group_name_H-M   'P 1'
#
loop_
_entity.id
_entity.type
_entity.pdbx_description
1 polymer ?
#
loop_
_entity_poly.entity_id
_entity_poly.type
_entity_poly.pdbx_seq_one_letter_code
_entity_poly.pdbx_strand_id
1 'polypeptide(L)'
;HGDLGRLRPEDVLLALSKSGSTREVVQLLPAVKAIGAKVLAMCTSADSPLGSHADLVLELGEAPEACPLGLAPTVSTTKMLALGDALAMAVLESRDFTREEFARFHPAGSLGKSLMKVGEMMRRGEQLPLVQSGQTVRETLRVMTQTPGRPGAALIVDRERHLLGIFTDGDLRRMVEAGALPLEDAIDPHMGADPRCVTQDQLVGEVLRLFKDSHVDQMPVMDPVNREVVGLVDVQDLLEVRL
;
A
#
# COMPACT_ATOMS: atom_id res chain seq x y z
N HIS A 1 -10.86 -19.51 -30.27
CA HIS A 1 -11.35 -20.42 -29.20
C HIS A 1 -12.40 -19.77 -28.30
N GLY A 2 -13.32 -18.92 -28.84
CA GLY A 2 -14.45 -18.38 -28.07
C GLY A 2 -14.17 -17.10 -27.28
N ASP A 3 -12.94 -16.63 -27.16
CA ASP A 3 -12.60 -15.41 -26.42
C ASP A 3 -13.22 -14.13 -27.00
N LEU A 4 -13.51 -14.11 -28.30
CA LEU A 4 -14.26 -13.03 -28.94
C LEU A 4 -15.67 -12.84 -28.33
N GLY A 5 -16.28 -13.89 -27.78
CA GLY A 5 -17.56 -13.80 -27.07
C GLY A 5 -17.54 -12.97 -25.78
N ARG A 6 -16.36 -12.60 -25.27
CA ARG A 6 -16.18 -11.73 -24.11
C ARG A 6 -16.11 -10.24 -24.50
N LEU A 7 -15.80 -9.95 -25.76
CA LEU A 7 -15.68 -8.58 -26.27
C LEU A 7 -17.05 -7.92 -26.42
N ARG A 8 -17.17 -6.67 -26.02
CA ARG A 8 -18.37 -5.86 -26.07
C ARG A 8 -18.16 -4.63 -26.97
N PRO A 9 -19.23 -4.00 -27.46
CA PRO A 9 -19.14 -2.80 -28.29
C PRO A 9 -18.39 -1.62 -27.64
N GLU A 10 -18.48 -1.51 -26.31
CA GLU A 10 -17.81 -0.47 -25.52
C GLU A 10 -16.34 -0.75 -25.21
N ASP A 11 -15.83 -1.93 -25.53
CA ASP A 11 -14.44 -2.31 -25.29
C ASP A 11 -13.49 -1.75 -26.38
N VAL A 12 -12.23 -1.65 -26.01
CA VAL A 12 -11.13 -1.34 -26.94
C VAL A 12 -10.20 -2.54 -27.02
N LEU A 13 -10.05 -3.10 -28.24
CA LEU A 13 -9.06 -4.14 -28.51
C LEU A 13 -7.69 -3.49 -28.76
N LEU A 14 -6.71 -3.75 -27.88
CA LEU A 14 -5.31 -3.42 -28.12
C LEU A 14 -4.64 -4.56 -28.88
N ALA A 15 -4.33 -4.35 -30.16
CA ALA A 15 -3.71 -5.33 -31.05
C ALA A 15 -2.21 -5.04 -31.24
N LEU A 16 -1.37 -6.02 -30.91
CA LEU A 16 0.09 -5.90 -30.99
C LEU A 16 0.65 -6.77 -32.12
N SER A 17 1.32 -6.15 -33.09
CA SER A 17 2.00 -6.87 -34.16
C SER A 17 3.11 -5.99 -34.73
N LYS A 18 4.39 -6.40 -34.66
CA LYS A 18 5.52 -5.63 -35.19
C LYS A 18 5.27 -5.24 -36.64
N SER A 19 5.09 -6.22 -37.52
CA SER A 19 4.88 -5.98 -38.98
C SER A 19 3.48 -5.46 -39.30
N GLY A 20 2.54 -5.58 -38.36
CA GLY A 20 1.12 -5.35 -38.63
C GLY A 20 0.50 -6.36 -39.62
N SER A 21 1.22 -7.44 -39.97
CA SER A 21 0.81 -8.44 -40.98
C SER A 21 0.61 -9.83 -40.37
N THR A 22 0.70 -9.98 -39.04
CA THR A 22 0.50 -11.26 -38.38
C THR A 22 -0.91 -11.77 -38.68
N ARG A 23 -1.00 -12.88 -39.41
CA ARG A 23 -2.24 -13.40 -39.98
C ARG A 23 -3.30 -13.65 -38.89
N GLU A 24 -2.90 -14.24 -37.79
CA GLU A 24 -3.77 -14.58 -36.65
C GLU A 24 -4.40 -13.34 -36.01
N VAL A 25 -3.68 -12.22 -36.01
CA VAL A 25 -4.18 -10.94 -35.48
C VAL A 25 -5.13 -10.29 -36.49
N VAL A 26 -4.70 -10.21 -37.76
CA VAL A 26 -5.48 -9.53 -38.80
C VAL A 26 -6.82 -10.25 -39.07
N GLN A 27 -6.85 -11.58 -39.00
CA GLN A 27 -8.08 -12.38 -39.18
C GLN A 27 -9.14 -12.14 -38.09
N LEU A 28 -8.80 -11.61 -36.93
CA LEU A 28 -9.76 -11.29 -35.87
C LEU A 28 -10.52 -9.98 -36.14
N LEU A 29 -9.92 -9.06 -36.90
CA LEU A 29 -10.44 -7.68 -37.05
C LEU A 29 -11.85 -7.59 -37.63
N PRO A 30 -12.25 -8.39 -38.63
CA PRO A 30 -13.63 -8.37 -39.13
C PRO A 30 -14.66 -8.72 -38.05
N ALA A 31 -14.35 -9.69 -37.21
CA ALA A 31 -15.24 -10.10 -36.10
C ALA A 31 -15.30 -9.01 -35.00
N VAL A 32 -14.17 -8.39 -34.66
CA VAL A 32 -14.09 -7.28 -33.71
C VAL A 32 -14.94 -6.09 -34.18
N LYS A 33 -14.83 -5.74 -35.47
CA LYS A 33 -15.65 -4.68 -36.09
C LYS A 33 -17.14 -5.02 -36.12
N ALA A 34 -17.50 -6.28 -36.37
CA ALA A 34 -18.87 -6.73 -36.36
C ALA A 34 -19.50 -6.65 -34.94
N ILE A 35 -18.71 -6.83 -33.90
CA ILE A 35 -19.12 -6.63 -32.49
C ILE A 35 -19.32 -5.13 -32.19
N GLY A 36 -18.60 -4.24 -32.90
CA GLY A 36 -18.64 -2.79 -32.68
C GLY A 36 -17.53 -2.25 -31.75
N ALA A 37 -16.61 -3.11 -31.32
CA ALA A 37 -15.49 -2.69 -30.48
C ALA A 37 -14.45 -1.89 -31.30
N LYS A 38 -13.78 -0.94 -30.66
CA LYS A 38 -12.71 -0.15 -31.24
C LYS A 38 -11.39 -0.91 -31.26
N VAL A 39 -10.57 -0.65 -32.28
CA VAL A 39 -9.24 -1.26 -32.42
C VAL A 39 -8.16 -0.21 -32.28
N LEU A 40 -7.30 -0.38 -31.27
CA LEU A 40 -6.05 0.35 -31.12
C LEU A 40 -4.90 -0.58 -31.53
N ALA A 41 -4.14 -0.22 -32.54
CA ALA A 41 -3.02 -1.01 -33.03
C ALA A 41 -1.68 -0.46 -32.56
N MET A 42 -0.77 -1.35 -32.14
CA MET A 42 0.66 -1.05 -32.00
C MET A 42 1.41 -1.84 -33.08
N CYS A 43 1.90 -1.17 -34.12
CA CYS A 43 2.64 -1.79 -35.22
C CYS A 43 3.67 -0.82 -35.79
N THR A 44 4.52 -1.31 -36.72
CA THR A 44 5.59 -0.49 -37.27
C THR A 44 5.05 0.67 -38.10
N SER A 45 3.96 0.46 -38.89
CA SER A 45 3.37 1.48 -39.77
C SER A 45 1.85 1.39 -39.82
N ALA A 46 1.20 2.55 -39.93
CA ALA A 46 -0.24 2.67 -40.13
C ALA A 46 -0.70 2.07 -41.47
N ASP A 47 0.18 1.99 -42.48
CA ASP A 47 -0.11 1.41 -43.80
C ASP A 47 -0.13 -0.13 -43.79
N SER A 48 0.21 -0.75 -42.69
CA SER A 48 0.16 -2.21 -42.52
C SER A 48 -1.28 -2.74 -42.53
N PRO A 49 -1.49 -4.04 -42.85
CA PRO A 49 -2.82 -4.65 -42.77
C PRO A 49 -3.56 -4.46 -41.44
N LEU A 50 -2.86 -4.50 -40.32
CA LEU A 50 -3.43 -4.19 -39.00
C LEU A 50 -3.74 -2.70 -38.88
N GLY A 51 -2.79 -1.83 -39.23
CA GLY A 51 -2.92 -0.38 -39.11
C GLY A 51 -4.09 0.17 -39.94
N SER A 52 -4.22 -0.28 -41.19
CA SER A 52 -5.31 0.15 -42.10
C SER A 52 -6.71 -0.24 -41.64
N HIS A 53 -6.85 -1.20 -40.72
CA HIS A 53 -8.10 -1.64 -40.14
C HIS A 53 -8.34 -1.08 -38.73
N ALA A 54 -7.34 -0.46 -38.10
CA ALA A 54 -7.44 0.08 -36.73
C ALA A 54 -8.18 1.44 -36.73
N ASP A 55 -8.84 1.75 -35.63
CA ASP A 55 -9.42 3.07 -35.37
C ASP A 55 -8.34 4.08 -34.95
N LEU A 56 -7.27 3.59 -34.28
CA LEU A 56 -6.10 4.39 -33.90
C LEU A 56 -4.85 3.51 -34.00
N VAL A 57 -3.74 4.09 -34.49
CA VAL A 57 -2.44 3.42 -34.61
C VAL A 57 -1.40 4.14 -33.75
N LEU A 58 -0.73 3.39 -32.91
CA LEU A 58 0.50 3.82 -32.22
C LEU A 58 1.68 3.23 -33.00
N GLU A 59 2.34 4.07 -33.80
CA GLU A 59 3.44 3.63 -34.66
C GLU A 59 4.72 3.40 -33.84
N LEU A 60 5.30 2.20 -34.02
CA LEU A 60 6.60 1.86 -33.40
C LEU A 60 7.77 2.43 -34.23
N GLY A 61 7.53 2.76 -35.51
CA GLY A 61 8.56 3.09 -36.46
C GLY A 61 9.51 1.91 -36.74
N GLU A 62 10.22 1.98 -37.85
CA GLU A 62 11.19 0.96 -38.20
C GLU A 62 12.42 0.99 -37.31
N ALA A 63 12.94 -0.17 -36.96
CA ALA A 63 14.25 -0.36 -36.35
C ALA A 63 14.71 -1.81 -36.56
N PRO A 64 16.01 -2.04 -36.78
CA PRO A 64 16.56 -3.38 -36.82
C PRO A 64 16.47 -4.03 -35.43
N GLU A 65 16.27 -5.35 -35.43
CA GLU A 65 16.34 -6.10 -34.17
C GLU A 65 17.81 -6.20 -33.71
N ALA A 66 18.01 -6.17 -32.38
CA ALA A 66 19.34 -6.30 -31.78
C ALA A 66 19.87 -7.75 -31.74
N CYS A 67 19.04 -8.71 -32.17
CA CYS A 67 19.46 -10.10 -32.31
C CYS A 67 20.59 -10.20 -33.37
N PRO A 68 21.71 -10.90 -33.09
CA PRO A 68 22.80 -11.07 -34.06
C PRO A 68 22.38 -11.65 -35.40
N LEU A 69 21.30 -12.43 -35.42
CA LEU A 69 20.72 -13.00 -36.63
C LEU A 69 19.62 -12.11 -37.24
N GLY A 70 19.24 -11.01 -36.61
CA GLY A 70 18.15 -10.13 -37.03
C GLY A 70 16.75 -10.75 -36.99
N LEU A 71 16.60 -11.93 -36.39
CA LEU A 71 15.37 -12.73 -36.41
C LEU A 71 14.53 -12.63 -35.12
N ALA A 72 15.20 -12.73 -33.99
CA ALA A 72 14.49 -12.73 -32.70
C ALA A 72 13.99 -11.33 -32.35
N PRO A 73 12.72 -11.19 -31.92
CA PRO A 73 12.18 -9.91 -31.45
C PRO A 73 12.92 -9.44 -30.22
N THR A 74 13.41 -8.22 -30.26
CA THR A 74 14.18 -7.56 -29.19
C THR A 74 13.83 -6.07 -29.13
N VAL A 75 14.27 -5.28 -30.13
CA VAL A 75 13.97 -3.84 -30.18
C VAL A 75 12.47 -3.60 -30.35
N SER A 76 11.80 -4.38 -31.17
CA SER A 76 10.35 -4.26 -31.37
C SER A 76 9.56 -4.53 -30.10
N THR A 77 9.90 -5.58 -29.34
CA THR A 77 9.22 -5.90 -28.06
C THR A 77 9.51 -4.86 -26.98
N THR A 78 10.74 -4.34 -26.92
CA THR A 78 11.10 -3.25 -26.00
C THR A 78 10.31 -1.97 -26.29
N LYS A 79 10.18 -1.61 -27.57
CA LYS A 79 9.35 -0.45 -27.98
C LYS A 79 7.88 -0.64 -27.61
N MET A 80 7.31 -1.83 -27.85
CA MET A 80 5.93 -2.15 -27.47
C MET A 80 5.72 -2.06 -25.96
N LEU A 81 6.66 -2.56 -25.18
CA LEU A 81 6.60 -2.48 -23.72
C LEU A 81 6.62 -1.02 -23.26
N ALA A 82 7.61 -0.24 -23.70
CA ALA A 82 7.73 1.17 -23.31
C ALA A 82 6.49 2.00 -23.71
N LEU A 83 5.97 1.77 -24.93
CA LEU A 83 4.77 2.47 -25.41
C LEU A 83 3.50 2.01 -24.66
N GLY A 84 3.42 0.73 -24.32
CA GLY A 84 2.36 0.16 -23.49
C GLY A 84 2.35 0.75 -22.09
N ASP A 85 3.52 0.87 -21.46
CA ASP A 85 3.66 1.51 -20.15
C ASP A 85 3.26 3.00 -20.21
N ALA A 86 3.70 3.73 -21.24
CA ALA A 86 3.31 5.12 -21.44
C ALA A 86 1.79 5.28 -21.62
N LEU A 87 1.15 4.39 -22.38
CA LEU A 87 -0.30 4.36 -22.53
C LEU A 87 -1.01 4.07 -21.21
N ALA A 88 -0.50 3.09 -20.45
CA ALA A 88 -1.06 2.75 -19.14
C ALA A 88 -0.97 3.93 -18.16
N MET A 89 0.16 4.65 -18.15
CA MET A 89 0.32 5.86 -17.31
C MET A 89 -0.62 6.98 -17.76
N ALA A 90 -0.79 7.22 -19.05
CA ALA A 90 -1.73 8.20 -19.57
C ALA A 90 -3.20 7.88 -19.19
N VAL A 91 -3.58 6.61 -19.26
CA VAL A 91 -4.91 6.14 -18.82
C VAL A 91 -5.09 6.30 -17.29
N LEU A 92 -4.07 5.96 -16.52
CA LEU A 92 -4.06 6.11 -15.06
C LEU A 92 -4.27 7.58 -14.67
N GLU A 93 -3.53 8.50 -15.30
CA GLU A 93 -3.66 9.94 -15.08
C GLU A 93 -5.05 10.46 -15.48
N SER A 94 -5.55 10.05 -16.65
CA SER A 94 -6.86 10.48 -17.17
C SER A 94 -8.05 9.99 -16.33
N ARG A 95 -7.85 8.97 -15.49
CA ARG A 95 -8.86 8.40 -14.60
C ARG A 95 -8.76 8.91 -13.17
N ASP A 96 -7.84 9.82 -12.88
CA ASP A 96 -7.53 10.28 -11.52
C ASP A 96 -7.31 9.12 -10.54
N PHE A 97 -6.67 8.03 -11.05
CA PHE A 97 -6.46 6.80 -10.28
C PHE A 97 -5.58 7.07 -9.06
N THR A 98 -6.12 6.76 -7.87
CA THR A 98 -5.51 7.10 -6.60
C THR A 98 -4.60 5.98 -6.05
N ARG A 99 -3.77 6.36 -5.06
CA ARG A 99 -2.95 5.39 -4.31
C ARG A 99 -3.81 4.40 -3.52
N GLU A 100 -4.95 4.87 -3.01
CA GLU A 100 -5.93 4.07 -2.27
C GLU A 100 -6.55 3.00 -3.17
N GLU A 101 -6.89 3.36 -4.41
CA GLU A 101 -7.39 2.41 -5.40
C GLU A 101 -6.31 1.38 -5.76
N PHE A 102 -5.05 1.81 -5.91
CA PHE A 102 -3.93 0.89 -6.15
C PHE A 102 -3.77 -0.13 -5.01
N ALA A 103 -3.86 0.32 -3.75
CA ALA A 103 -3.77 -0.55 -2.58
C ALA A 103 -4.87 -1.63 -2.56
N ARG A 104 -6.09 -1.29 -2.97
CA ARG A 104 -7.22 -2.25 -3.05
C ARG A 104 -6.94 -3.42 -4.00
N PHE A 105 -6.18 -3.19 -5.06
CA PHE A 105 -5.82 -4.22 -6.03
C PHE A 105 -4.52 -4.96 -5.69
N HIS A 106 -3.71 -4.43 -4.76
CA HIS A 106 -2.41 -4.99 -4.36
C HIS A 106 -2.27 -5.17 -2.84
N PRO A 107 -3.24 -5.83 -2.15
CA PRO A 107 -3.28 -5.85 -0.70
C PRO A 107 -2.10 -6.61 -0.05
N ALA A 108 -1.53 -7.59 -0.74
CA ALA A 108 -0.49 -8.46 -0.19
C ALA A 108 0.95 -7.96 -0.38
N GLY A 109 1.19 -7.00 -1.27
CA GLY A 109 2.53 -6.47 -1.55
C GLY A 109 2.99 -5.42 -0.53
N SER A 110 4.30 -5.25 -0.37
CA SER A 110 4.89 -4.20 0.48
C SER A 110 4.36 -2.80 0.14
N LEU A 111 4.12 -2.54 -1.15
CA LEU A 111 3.54 -1.29 -1.63
C LEU A 111 2.07 -1.16 -1.22
N GLY A 112 1.25 -2.21 -1.37
CA GLY A 112 -0.16 -2.22 -0.93
C GLY A 112 -0.28 -1.94 0.56
N LYS A 113 0.56 -2.60 1.36
CA LYS A 113 0.61 -2.42 2.82
C LYS A 113 1.03 -1.01 3.24
N SER A 114 2.02 -0.42 2.57
CA SER A 114 2.44 0.96 2.85
C SER A 114 1.36 1.98 2.56
N LEU A 115 0.39 1.64 1.73
CA LEU A 115 -0.76 2.47 1.35
C LEU A 115 -2.02 2.19 2.18
N MET A 116 -2.00 1.20 3.08
CA MET A 116 -3.08 0.99 4.06
C MET A 116 -3.10 2.12 5.08
N LYS A 117 -4.28 2.39 5.65
CA LYS A 117 -4.40 3.32 6.76
C LYS A 117 -4.00 2.65 8.07
N VAL A 118 -3.44 3.42 8.98
CA VAL A 118 -3.10 2.97 10.35
C VAL A 118 -4.31 2.34 11.05
N GLY A 119 -5.49 2.94 10.89
CA GLY A 119 -6.73 2.44 11.47
C GLY A 119 -7.14 1.02 11.04
N GLU A 120 -6.59 0.51 9.94
CA GLU A 120 -6.83 -0.87 9.48
C GLU A 120 -5.91 -1.89 10.15
N MET A 121 -4.77 -1.44 10.73
CA MET A 121 -3.71 -2.29 11.27
C MET A 121 -3.44 -2.07 12.76
N MET A 122 -3.92 -0.97 13.34
CA MET A 122 -3.69 -0.65 14.75
C MET A 122 -4.35 -1.66 15.69
N ARG A 123 -3.75 -1.87 16.84
CA ARG A 123 -4.38 -2.55 17.99
C ARG A 123 -5.49 -1.67 18.53
N ARG A 124 -6.65 -2.26 18.84
CA ARG A 124 -7.85 -1.56 19.34
C ARG A 124 -8.71 -2.46 20.25
N GLY A 125 -9.66 -1.85 20.94
CA GLY A 125 -10.56 -2.58 21.84
C GLY A 125 -9.80 -3.31 22.95
N GLU A 126 -9.98 -4.62 23.07
CA GLU A 126 -9.32 -5.44 24.11
C GLU A 126 -7.80 -5.55 23.96
N GLN A 127 -7.26 -5.27 22.76
CA GLN A 127 -5.82 -5.25 22.50
C GLN A 127 -5.16 -3.91 22.89
N LEU A 128 -5.93 -2.94 23.37
CA LEU A 128 -5.43 -1.62 23.73
C LEU A 128 -5.09 -1.55 25.22
N PRO A 129 -3.81 -1.40 25.60
CA PRO A 129 -3.35 -1.42 26.97
C PRO A 129 -3.60 -0.07 27.67
N LEU A 130 -4.84 0.25 28.01
CA LEU A 130 -5.21 1.50 28.68
C LEU A 130 -5.05 1.40 30.18
N VAL A 131 -4.42 2.40 30.78
CA VAL A 131 -4.22 2.57 32.21
C VAL A 131 -4.70 3.96 32.61
N GLN A 132 -5.48 4.05 33.67
CA GLN A 132 -5.91 5.33 34.21
C GLN A 132 -4.79 6.01 35.02
N SER A 133 -4.66 7.32 34.84
CA SER A 133 -3.79 8.14 35.69
C SER A 133 -4.07 7.87 37.17
N GLY A 134 -3.02 7.79 38.01
CA GLY A 134 -3.07 7.43 39.40
C GLY A 134 -3.04 5.94 39.71
N GLN A 135 -3.17 5.06 38.73
CA GLN A 135 -2.93 3.63 38.94
C GLN A 135 -1.45 3.35 39.22
N THR A 136 -1.17 2.25 39.94
CA THR A 136 0.19 1.91 40.35
C THR A 136 1.02 1.32 39.17
N VAL A 137 2.34 1.38 39.30
CA VAL A 137 3.28 0.70 38.40
C VAL A 137 2.95 -0.79 38.31
N ARG A 138 2.60 -1.45 39.43
CA ARG A 138 2.18 -2.86 39.51
C ARG A 138 0.95 -3.12 38.61
N GLU A 139 -0.07 -2.29 38.72
CA GLU A 139 -1.30 -2.41 37.91
C GLU A 139 -1.01 -2.18 36.44
N THR A 140 -0.16 -1.20 36.12
CA THR A 140 0.30 -0.94 34.74
C THR A 140 0.98 -2.16 34.14
N LEU A 141 1.93 -2.78 34.85
CA LEU A 141 2.61 -4.00 34.39
C LEU A 141 1.64 -5.17 34.21
N ARG A 142 0.60 -5.26 35.04
CA ARG A 142 -0.45 -6.27 34.89
C ARG A 142 -1.23 -6.03 33.58
N VAL A 143 -1.61 -4.79 33.27
CA VAL A 143 -2.30 -4.44 32.02
C VAL A 143 -1.42 -4.81 30.82
N MET A 144 -0.14 -4.40 30.81
CA MET A 144 0.79 -4.75 29.72
C MET A 144 0.89 -6.26 29.50
N THR A 145 0.94 -7.04 30.60
CA THR A 145 1.09 -8.49 30.54
C THR A 145 -0.18 -9.23 30.11
N GLN A 146 -1.36 -8.73 30.55
CA GLN A 146 -2.65 -9.37 30.31
C GLN A 146 -3.31 -8.94 29.01
N THR A 147 -2.92 -7.80 28.45
CA THR A 147 -3.44 -7.34 27.17
C THR A 147 -3.06 -8.33 26.05
N PRO A 148 -4.03 -8.78 25.23
CA PRO A 148 -3.77 -9.67 24.12
C PRO A 148 -2.67 -9.15 23.19
N GLY A 149 -1.74 -10.03 22.80
CA GLY A 149 -0.60 -9.66 21.96
C GLY A 149 0.55 -8.97 22.69
N ARG A 150 0.44 -8.76 24.02
CA ARG A 150 1.51 -8.21 24.88
C ARG A 150 2.25 -7.03 24.23
N PRO A 151 1.63 -5.85 24.14
CA PRO A 151 2.11 -4.74 23.31
C PRO A 151 3.43 -4.11 23.76
N GLY A 152 4.02 -4.52 24.91
CA GLY A 152 5.27 -3.94 25.41
C GLY A 152 5.15 -2.49 25.90
N ALA A 153 3.95 -1.94 25.92
CA ALA A 153 3.65 -0.58 26.36
C ALA A 153 2.28 -0.51 27.04
N ALA A 154 2.05 0.56 27.81
CA ALA A 154 0.74 0.98 28.31
C ALA A 154 0.50 2.45 28.00
N LEU A 155 -0.74 2.81 27.65
CA LEU A 155 -1.17 4.17 27.38
C LEU A 155 -1.86 4.72 28.61
N ILE A 156 -1.28 5.75 29.20
CA ILE A 156 -1.82 6.39 30.40
C ILE A 156 -2.79 7.49 29.97
N VAL A 157 -4.03 7.39 30.43
CA VAL A 157 -5.11 8.28 30.01
C VAL A 157 -5.84 8.86 31.23
N ASP A 158 -6.52 10.00 31.02
CA ASP A 158 -7.49 10.54 31.97
C ASP A 158 -8.85 9.80 31.86
N ARG A 159 -9.85 10.28 32.61
CA ARG A 159 -11.19 9.69 32.66
C ARG A 159 -11.94 9.86 31.34
N GLU A 160 -11.60 10.86 30.57
CA GLU A 160 -12.15 11.21 29.26
C GLU A 160 -11.39 10.50 28.11
N ARG A 161 -10.41 9.64 28.42
CA ARG A 161 -9.53 8.90 27.49
C ARG A 161 -8.55 9.79 26.71
N HIS A 162 -8.26 11.00 27.18
CA HIS A 162 -7.16 11.79 26.62
C HIS A 162 -5.82 11.21 27.06
N LEU A 163 -4.87 11.17 26.13
CA LEU A 163 -3.55 10.64 26.39
C LEU A 163 -2.75 11.58 27.28
N LEU A 164 -2.22 11.06 28.38
CA LEU A 164 -1.33 11.75 29.30
C LEU A 164 0.13 11.32 29.12
N GLY A 165 0.35 10.06 28.71
CA GLY A 165 1.68 9.53 28.51
C GLY A 165 1.70 8.08 28.06
N ILE A 166 2.90 7.56 27.90
CA ILE A 166 3.17 6.16 27.57
C ILE A 166 4.19 5.58 28.55
N PHE A 167 3.98 4.35 28.98
CA PHE A 167 4.97 3.59 29.74
C PHE A 167 5.33 2.33 28.97
N THR A 168 6.62 2.08 28.76
CA THR A 168 7.13 1.01 27.90
C THR A 168 8.02 0.03 28.65
N ASP A 169 8.31 -1.13 28.06
CA ASP A 169 9.32 -2.07 28.55
C ASP A 169 10.70 -1.41 28.69
N GLY A 170 11.00 -0.40 27.87
CA GLY A 170 12.21 0.42 28.00
C GLY A 170 12.25 1.23 29.29
N ASP A 171 11.11 1.80 29.71
CA ASP A 171 10.99 2.53 30.97
C ASP A 171 11.18 1.58 32.15
N LEU A 172 10.53 0.41 32.12
CA LEU A 172 10.70 -0.62 33.14
C LEU A 172 12.16 -1.05 33.28
N ARG A 173 12.87 -1.29 32.17
CA ARG A 173 14.30 -1.65 32.21
C ARG A 173 15.14 -0.55 32.86
N ARG A 174 14.92 0.72 32.52
CA ARG A 174 15.63 1.85 33.14
C ARG A 174 15.38 1.93 34.65
N MET A 175 14.16 1.68 35.11
CA MET A 175 13.84 1.62 36.56
C MET A 175 14.60 0.50 37.25
N VAL A 176 14.65 -0.70 36.65
CA VAL A 176 15.39 -1.83 37.22
C VAL A 176 16.90 -1.54 37.26
N GLU A 177 17.45 -0.97 36.21
CA GLU A 177 18.88 -0.59 36.15
C GLU A 177 19.25 0.47 37.18
N ALA A 178 18.34 1.40 37.46
CA ALA A 178 18.51 2.39 38.53
C ALA A 178 18.40 1.82 39.94
N GLY A 179 18.10 0.51 40.09
CA GLY A 179 17.94 -0.17 41.36
C GLY A 179 16.69 0.21 42.14
N ALA A 180 15.72 0.85 41.50
CA ALA A 180 14.44 1.26 42.05
C ALA A 180 13.29 0.68 41.23
N LEU A 181 12.48 -0.17 41.85
CA LEU A 181 11.23 -0.67 41.23
C LEU A 181 10.05 -0.31 42.15
N PRO A 182 9.56 0.92 42.09
CA PRO A 182 8.51 1.44 42.98
C PRO A 182 7.13 0.94 42.57
N LEU A 183 6.85 -0.33 42.78
CA LEU A 183 5.64 -1.00 42.30
C LEU A 183 4.34 -0.41 42.83
N GLU A 184 4.38 0.22 44.02
CA GLU A 184 3.19 0.81 44.67
C GLU A 184 3.03 2.31 44.37
N ASP A 185 4.01 2.93 43.70
CA ASP A 185 3.90 4.32 43.29
C ASP A 185 2.91 4.48 42.11
N ALA A 186 2.30 5.66 42.03
CA ALA A 186 1.50 6.02 40.85
C ALA A 186 2.37 6.01 39.59
N ILE A 187 1.78 5.63 38.46
CA ILE A 187 2.49 5.52 37.18
C ILE A 187 2.92 6.88 36.61
N ASP A 188 2.20 7.94 36.93
CA ASP A 188 2.33 9.27 36.35
C ASP A 188 3.76 9.84 36.35
N PRO A 189 4.54 9.74 37.47
CA PRO A 189 5.94 10.20 37.48
C PRO A 189 6.90 9.34 36.66
N HIS A 190 6.48 8.15 36.26
CA HIS A 190 7.31 7.13 35.64
C HIS A 190 7.03 6.95 34.14
N MET A 191 5.96 7.55 33.61
CA MET A 191 5.62 7.52 32.20
C MET A 191 6.41 8.55 31.40
N GLY A 192 6.61 8.28 30.10
CA GLY A 192 7.03 9.29 29.14
C GLY A 192 5.86 10.22 28.84
N ALA A 193 5.98 11.49 29.22
CA ALA A 193 4.98 12.51 28.90
C ALA A 193 5.11 12.93 27.42
N ASP A 194 3.99 13.34 26.81
CA ASP A 194 3.90 13.84 25.44
C ASP A 194 4.53 12.88 24.39
N PRO A 195 4.07 11.62 24.33
CA PRO A 195 4.57 10.67 23.35
C PRO A 195 4.22 11.10 21.92
N ARG A 196 5.07 10.73 20.96
CA ARG A 196 4.73 10.90 19.56
C ARG A 196 3.51 10.08 19.21
N CYS A 197 2.51 10.74 18.61
CA CYS A 197 1.26 10.14 18.22
C CYS A 197 1.09 10.16 16.71
N VAL A 198 0.24 9.26 16.23
CA VAL A 198 -0.23 9.23 14.84
C VAL A 198 -1.74 9.24 14.82
N THR A 199 -2.34 9.44 13.65
CA THR A 199 -3.79 9.36 13.47
C THR A 199 -4.19 8.13 12.66
N GLN A 200 -5.42 7.67 12.85
CA GLN A 200 -5.93 6.49 12.14
C GLN A 200 -5.98 6.65 10.61
N ASP A 201 -6.00 7.90 10.11
CA ASP A 201 -6.08 8.20 8.68
C ASP A 201 -4.72 8.26 7.99
N GLN A 202 -3.62 8.33 8.73
CA GLN A 202 -2.27 8.30 8.17
C GLN A 202 -1.96 6.98 7.48
N LEU A 203 -1.10 7.03 6.47
CA LEU A 203 -0.66 5.82 5.78
C LEU A 203 0.41 5.08 6.58
N VAL A 204 0.34 3.75 6.58
CA VAL A 204 1.33 2.88 7.23
C VAL A 204 2.76 3.19 6.77
N GLY A 205 2.96 3.48 5.48
CA GLY A 205 4.27 3.84 4.94
C GLY A 205 4.85 5.14 5.50
N GLU A 206 4.00 6.10 5.87
CA GLU A 206 4.41 7.34 6.53
C GLU A 206 4.81 7.06 7.98
N VAL A 207 3.99 6.27 8.68
CA VAL A 207 4.23 5.92 10.08
C VAL A 207 5.47 5.05 10.24
N LEU A 208 5.78 4.15 9.31
CA LEU A 208 7.05 3.40 9.31
C LEU A 208 8.29 4.31 9.21
N ARG A 209 8.20 5.43 8.48
CA ARG A 209 9.27 6.43 8.46
C ARG A 209 9.40 7.13 9.80
N LEU A 210 8.26 7.50 10.44
CA LEU A 210 8.27 8.12 11.76
C LEU A 210 8.88 7.20 12.82
N PHE A 211 8.60 5.89 12.79
CA PHE A 211 9.25 4.91 13.67
C PHE A 211 10.77 4.92 13.51
N LYS A 212 11.24 4.88 12.26
CA LYS A 212 12.67 4.90 11.95
C LYS A 212 13.38 6.16 12.44
N ASP A 213 12.73 7.32 12.25
CA ASP A 213 13.30 8.62 12.60
C ASP A 213 13.25 8.89 14.12
N SER A 214 12.30 8.28 14.83
CA SER A 214 12.04 8.52 16.25
C SER A 214 12.72 7.54 17.18
N HIS A 215 13.20 6.40 16.67
CA HIS A 215 13.77 5.31 17.45
C HIS A 215 12.85 4.80 18.58
N VAL A 216 11.54 4.76 18.30
CA VAL A 216 10.51 4.20 19.19
C VAL A 216 9.92 2.94 18.55
N ASP A 217 9.36 2.05 19.36
CA ASP A 217 8.75 0.80 18.88
C ASP A 217 7.22 0.86 18.87
N GLN A 218 6.63 1.76 19.68
CA GLN A 218 5.18 1.94 19.77
C GLN A 218 4.79 3.41 19.63
N MET A 219 3.65 3.68 18.98
CA MET A 219 3.04 5.01 18.91
C MET A 219 1.53 4.93 19.20
N PRO A 220 1.01 5.79 20.08
CA PRO A 220 -0.42 5.94 20.27
C PRO A 220 -1.10 6.43 19.01
N VAL A 221 -2.31 5.92 18.75
CA VAL A 221 -3.15 6.39 17.63
C VAL A 221 -4.29 7.22 18.21
N MET A 222 -4.40 8.44 17.72
CA MET A 222 -5.37 9.42 18.17
C MET A 222 -6.49 9.61 17.17
N ASP A 223 -7.69 9.86 17.66
CA ASP A 223 -8.75 10.39 16.82
C ASP A 223 -8.43 11.85 16.45
N PRO A 224 -8.47 12.23 15.18
CA PRO A 224 -8.09 13.55 14.74
C PRO A 224 -9.07 14.67 15.17
N VAL A 225 -10.29 14.30 15.57
CA VAL A 225 -11.36 15.25 15.92
C VAL A 225 -11.42 15.51 17.43
N ASN A 226 -11.62 14.45 18.21
CA ASN A 226 -11.81 14.55 19.67
C ASN A 226 -10.51 14.35 20.48
N ARG A 227 -9.41 13.96 19.81
CA ARG A 227 -8.10 13.71 20.41
C ARG A 227 -8.10 12.59 21.48
N GLU A 228 -9.05 11.70 21.42
CA GLU A 228 -9.06 10.48 22.23
C GLU A 228 -8.08 9.43 21.69
N VAL A 229 -7.59 8.58 22.58
CA VAL A 229 -6.81 7.40 22.19
C VAL A 229 -7.75 6.35 21.60
N VAL A 230 -7.55 6.03 20.33
CA VAL A 230 -8.35 5.03 19.60
C VAL A 230 -7.58 3.76 19.27
N GLY A 231 -6.25 3.79 19.38
CA GLY A 231 -5.41 2.65 19.05
C GLY A 231 -3.97 2.76 19.53
N LEU A 232 -3.22 1.70 19.26
CA LEU A 232 -1.78 1.61 19.43
C LEU A 232 -1.19 0.94 18.18
N VAL A 233 -0.12 1.50 17.64
CA VAL A 233 0.66 0.87 16.58
C VAL A 233 1.99 0.42 17.16
N ASP A 234 2.31 -0.85 16.94
CA ASP A 234 3.63 -1.42 17.19
C ASP A 234 4.36 -1.60 15.87
N VAL A 235 5.64 -1.25 15.81
CA VAL A 235 6.44 -1.39 14.61
C VAL A 235 6.49 -2.84 14.13
N GLN A 236 6.45 -3.81 15.05
CA GLN A 236 6.45 -5.23 14.71
C GLN A 236 5.17 -5.63 13.99
N ASP A 237 3.99 -5.15 14.44
CA ASP A 237 2.72 -5.43 13.77
C ASP A 237 2.73 -4.94 12.32
N LEU A 238 3.39 -3.79 12.05
CA LEU A 238 3.54 -3.26 10.71
C LEU A 238 4.57 -4.04 9.87
N LEU A 239 5.56 -4.68 10.51
CA LEU A 239 6.60 -5.48 9.86
C LEU A 239 6.19 -6.95 9.69
N GLU A 240 5.44 -7.54 10.64
CA GLU A 240 4.93 -8.93 10.58
C GLU A 240 3.93 -9.16 9.45
N VAL A 241 3.45 -8.11 8.86
CA VAL A 241 2.76 -8.18 7.58
C VAL A 241 3.75 -8.60 6.46
N ARG A 242 4.89 -9.22 6.79
CA ARG A 242 5.73 -9.96 5.86
C ARG A 242 5.12 -11.33 5.58
N LEU A 243 4.46 -11.43 4.38
CA LEU A 243 4.08 -12.65 3.69
C LEU A 243 2.87 -13.40 4.22
#